data_8f3874f46f4053fe684d27dfb98bf802
#
_entry.id   8f3874f46f4053fe684d27dfb98bf802
#
_cell.length_a   1.000
_cell.length_b   1.000
_cell.length_c   1.000
_cell.angle_alpha   90.00
_cell.angle_beta   90.00
_cell.angle_gamma   90.00
#
_symmetry.space_group_name_H-M   'P 1'
#
loop_
_entity.id
_entity.type
_entity.pdbx_description
1 polymer ?
#
loop_
_entity_poly.entity_id
_entity_poly.type
_entity_poly.pdbx_seq_one_letter_code
_entity_poly.pdbx_strand_id
1 'polypeptide(L)'
;MKRLFDIVASGIGLVLLGPLFLVLAIWIKMDSKGPVFYRQVRVGKNNKNFRILKFRSMHVGADKGSLVTIGGRDSRITRSGYYIRKYKFDEIPQLINVLIGDMSLVGPRPEVRYYVNYWTSEQMHVLDVRPGITDPASIKFRNENELMEKAEAPEDYYINVIMQEKIKLYLEYVENASFW
;
A
#
# COMPACT_ATOMS: atom_id res chain seq x y z
N MET A 1 22.46 8.34 1.62
CA MET A 1 22.65 7.28 0.59
C MET A 1 21.32 6.61 0.20
N LYS A 2 20.45 6.24 1.13
CA LYS A 2 19.16 5.58 0.87
C LYS A 2 18.29 6.28 -0.19
N ARG A 3 18.13 7.61 -0.09
CA ARG A 3 17.30 8.38 -1.05
C ARG A 3 17.82 8.32 -2.49
N LEU A 4 19.13 8.39 -2.69
CA LEU A 4 19.72 8.26 -4.01
C LEU A 4 19.45 6.87 -4.60
N PHE A 5 19.61 5.83 -3.79
CA PHE A 5 19.27 4.46 -4.16
C PHE A 5 17.79 4.34 -4.55
N ASP A 6 16.88 4.88 -3.74
CA ASP A 6 15.44 4.90 -4.04
C ASP A 6 15.13 5.52 -5.40
N ILE A 7 15.75 6.69 -5.71
CA ILE A 7 15.56 7.39 -6.98
C ILE A 7 16.06 6.56 -8.16
N VAL A 8 17.30 6.08 -8.07
CA VAL A 8 17.94 5.31 -9.15
C VAL A 8 17.18 4.01 -9.40
N ALA A 9 16.92 3.24 -8.34
CA ALA A 9 16.25 1.95 -8.46
C ALA A 9 14.80 2.10 -8.95
N SER A 10 14.04 3.10 -8.46
CA SER A 10 12.68 3.34 -8.95
C SER A 10 12.67 3.85 -10.40
N GLY A 11 13.62 4.70 -10.80
CA GLY A 11 13.76 5.16 -12.18
C GLY A 11 14.05 4.01 -13.14
N ILE A 12 15.03 3.17 -12.82
CA ILE A 12 15.35 1.96 -13.61
C ILE A 12 14.12 1.02 -13.64
N GLY A 13 13.48 0.79 -12.49
CA GLY A 13 12.28 -0.05 -12.41
C GLY A 13 11.15 0.45 -13.31
N LEU A 14 10.89 1.75 -13.35
CA LEU A 14 9.87 2.35 -14.23
C LEU A 14 10.18 2.16 -15.71
N VAL A 15 11.45 2.30 -16.13
CA VAL A 15 11.87 2.08 -17.51
C VAL A 15 11.69 0.60 -17.89
N LEU A 16 12.20 -0.31 -17.08
CA LEU A 16 12.12 -1.76 -17.35
C LEU A 16 10.68 -2.28 -17.34
N LEU A 17 9.84 -1.78 -16.45
CA LEU A 17 8.44 -2.18 -16.34
C LEU A 17 7.50 -1.39 -17.25
N GLY A 18 8.00 -0.43 -18.02
CA GLY A 18 7.22 0.39 -18.95
C GLY A 18 6.33 -0.41 -19.91
N PRO A 19 6.84 -1.46 -20.59
CA PRO A 19 6.00 -2.32 -21.43
C PRO A 19 4.87 -3.01 -20.64
N LEU A 20 5.16 -3.49 -19.43
CA LEU A 20 4.15 -4.09 -18.56
C LEU A 20 3.06 -3.07 -18.14
N PHE A 21 3.46 -1.82 -17.85
CA PHE A 21 2.50 -0.74 -17.56
C PHE A 21 1.51 -0.56 -18.71
N LEU A 22 1.99 -0.57 -19.96
CA LEU A 22 1.14 -0.42 -21.14
C LEU A 22 0.16 -1.57 -21.27
N VAL A 23 0.65 -2.81 -21.16
CA VAL A 23 -0.20 -4.02 -21.22
C VAL A 23 -1.27 -4.00 -20.15
N LEU A 24 -0.92 -3.71 -18.89
CA LEU A 24 -1.87 -3.63 -17.78
C LEU A 24 -2.86 -2.47 -17.98
N ALA A 25 -2.42 -1.32 -18.47
CA ALA A 25 -3.30 -0.18 -18.75
C ALA A 25 -4.37 -0.52 -19.80
N ILE A 26 -3.97 -1.18 -20.89
CA ILE A 26 -4.90 -1.64 -21.93
C ILE A 26 -5.89 -2.66 -21.34
N TRP A 27 -5.38 -3.66 -20.62
CA TRP A 27 -6.21 -4.69 -20.01
C TRP A 27 -7.27 -4.11 -19.05
N ILE A 28 -6.87 -3.20 -18.15
CA ILE A 28 -7.78 -2.51 -17.23
C ILE A 28 -8.86 -1.73 -17.99
N LYS A 29 -8.51 -1.06 -19.08
CA LYS A 29 -9.45 -0.29 -19.90
C LYS A 29 -10.44 -1.17 -20.64
N MET A 30 -10.01 -2.32 -21.12
CA MET A 30 -10.87 -3.28 -21.80
C MET A 30 -11.84 -3.98 -20.84
N ASP A 31 -11.42 -4.22 -19.60
CA ASP A 31 -12.19 -4.97 -18.61
C ASP A 31 -13.28 -4.11 -17.93
N SER A 32 -13.02 -2.82 -17.67
CA SER A 32 -13.97 -1.97 -16.96
C SER A 32 -13.82 -0.48 -17.30
N LYS A 33 -14.95 0.24 -17.29
CA LYS A 33 -14.98 1.70 -17.53
C LYS A 33 -14.29 2.46 -16.37
N GLY A 34 -13.52 3.50 -16.70
CA GLY A 34 -12.90 4.39 -15.71
C GLY A 34 -11.39 4.63 -15.93
N PRO A 35 -10.69 5.30 -15.00
CA PRO A 35 -9.25 5.57 -15.12
C PRO A 35 -8.42 4.30 -14.96
N VAL A 36 -7.21 4.26 -15.53
CA VAL A 36 -6.24 3.17 -15.37
C VAL A 36 -5.69 3.14 -13.95
N PHE A 37 -5.40 4.31 -13.40
CA PHE A 37 -4.84 4.46 -12.07
C PHE A 37 -5.91 4.81 -11.05
N TYR A 38 -5.76 4.22 -9.88
CA TYR A 38 -6.47 4.58 -8.65
C TYR A 38 -5.54 5.36 -7.74
N ARG A 39 -6.06 6.41 -7.10
CA ARG A 39 -5.33 7.27 -6.17
C ARG A 39 -6.07 7.30 -4.85
N GLN A 40 -5.39 6.89 -3.79
CA GLN A 40 -5.95 6.90 -2.43
C GLN A 40 -5.12 7.82 -1.54
N VAL A 41 -5.79 8.61 -0.71
CA VAL A 41 -5.11 9.42 0.29
C VAL A 41 -4.59 8.51 1.41
N ARG A 42 -3.32 8.66 1.71
CA ARG A 42 -2.60 7.96 2.78
C ARG A 42 -1.80 8.94 3.60
N VAL A 43 -1.45 8.54 4.82
CA VAL A 43 -0.59 9.31 5.71
C VAL A 43 0.87 8.93 5.45
N GLY A 44 1.69 9.92 5.23
CA GLY A 44 3.13 9.77 4.99
C GLY A 44 3.97 10.46 6.03
N LYS A 45 5.24 10.68 5.68
CA LYS A 45 6.23 11.31 6.56
C LYS A 45 5.74 12.63 7.14
N ASN A 46 6.09 12.88 8.42
CA ASN A 46 5.72 14.07 9.19
C ASN A 46 4.19 14.27 9.25
N ASN A 47 3.42 13.19 9.27
CA ASN A 47 1.96 13.20 9.34
C ASN A 47 1.27 13.93 8.18
N LYS A 48 1.95 14.07 7.04
CA LYS A 48 1.42 14.73 5.84
C LYS A 48 0.68 13.73 4.95
N ASN A 49 -0.50 14.11 4.48
CA ASN A 49 -1.24 13.30 3.52
C ASN A 49 -0.57 13.35 2.14
N PHE A 50 -0.51 12.22 1.46
CA PHE A 50 -0.12 12.10 0.07
C PHE A 50 -1.08 11.17 -0.68
N ARG A 51 -0.98 11.08 -2.01
CA ARG A 51 -1.80 10.19 -2.83
C ARG A 51 -0.96 9.01 -3.31
N ILE A 52 -1.22 7.83 -2.73
CA ILE A 52 -0.61 6.59 -3.22
C ILE A 52 -1.21 6.24 -4.58
N LEU A 53 -0.36 5.85 -5.52
CA LEU A 53 -0.74 5.49 -6.87
C LEU A 53 -0.78 3.97 -7.03
N LYS A 54 -1.89 3.45 -7.55
CA LYS A 54 -2.07 2.01 -7.83
C LYS A 54 -2.71 1.82 -9.20
N PHE A 55 -2.52 0.65 -9.82
CA PHE A 55 -3.43 0.24 -10.88
C PHE A 55 -4.82 -0.02 -10.31
N ARG A 56 -5.84 0.40 -11.05
CA ARG A 56 -7.24 0.14 -10.65
C ARG A 56 -7.53 -1.35 -10.77
N SER A 57 -7.88 -1.96 -9.66
CA SER A 57 -8.25 -3.38 -9.54
C SER A 57 -9.70 -3.59 -9.10
N MET A 58 -10.42 -2.50 -8.83
CA MET A 58 -11.83 -2.52 -8.42
C MET A 58 -12.67 -1.61 -9.30
N HIS A 59 -13.98 -1.82 -9.30
CA HIS A 59 -14.94 -0.94 -9.98
C HIS A 59 -14.88 0.48 -9.40
N VAL A 60 -15.20 1.48 -10.23
CA VAL A 60 -15.23 2.89 -9.80
C VAL A 60 -16.24 3.07 -8.68
N GLY A 61 -15.83 3.73 -7.60
CA GLY A 61 -16.68 3.96 -6.42
C GLY A 61 -16.67 2.83 -5.39
N ALA A 62 -15.84 1.80 -5.57
CA ALA A 62 -15.70 0.69 -4.63
C ALA A 62 -15.20 1.12 -3.23
N ASP A 63 -14.57 2.26 -3.13
CA ASP A 63 -14.04 2.87 -1.91
C ASP A 63 -15.08 3.61 -1.05
N LYS A 64 -16.32 3.74 -1.54
CA LYS A 64 -17.43 4.33 -0.77
C LYS A 64 -18.01 3.40 0.30
N GLY A 65 -17.60 2.13 0.29
CA GLY A 65 -17.98 1.11 1.27
C GLY A 65 -16.90 0.90 2.33
N SER A 66 -16.70 -0.37 2.74
CA SER A 66 -15.65 -0.75 3.70
C SER A 66 -14.25 -0.42 3.20
N LEU A 67 -13.42 0.13 4.09
CA LEU A 67 -11.99 0.37 3.84
C LEU A 67 -11.18 -0.94 3.77
N VAL A 68 -11.71 -1.99 4.37
CA VAL A 68 -11.10 -3.32 4.40
C VAL A 68 -11.62 -4.17 3.26
N THR A 69 -10.72 -4.88 2.58
CA THR A 69 -11.07 -5.90 1.60
C THR A 69 -11.05 -7.24 2.30
N ILE A 70 -12.20 -7.92 2.40
CA ILE A 70 -12.33 -9.20 3.06
C ILE A 70 -12.34 -10.30 1.99
N GLY A 71 -11.36 -11.21 2.09
CA GLY A 71 -11.24 -12.35 1.18
C GLY A 71 -10.78 -12.03 -0.24
N GLY A 72 -10.48 -13.09 -1.00
CA GLY A 72 -9.94 -12.96 -2.36
C GLY A 72 -11.00 -12.75 -3.45
N ARG A 73 -12.30 -12.87 -3.13
CA ARG A 73 -13.44 -12.79 -4.08
C ARG A 73 -14.43 -11.68 -3.74
N ASP A 74 -13.94 -10.56 -3.25
CA ASP A 74 -14.76 -9.37 -3.03
C ASP A 74 -15.41 -8.93 -4.36
N SER A 75 -16.73 -8.76 -4.37
CA SER A 75 -17.52 -8.41 -5.56
C SER A 75 -17.15 -7.08 -6.21
N ARG A 76 -16.43 -6.23 -5.48
CA ARG A 76 -15.91 -4.95 -5.98
C ARG A 76 -14.72 -5.11 -6.93
N ILE A 77 -14.07 -6.28 -6.94
CA ILE A 77 -12.86 -6.55 -7.73
C ILE A 77 -13.27 -6.85 -9.18
N THR A 78 -12.61 -6.21 -10.15
CA THR A 78 -12.81 -6.48 -11.58
C THR A 78 -12.12 -7.80 -11.99
N ARG A 79 -12.43 -8.35 -13.17
CA ARG A 79 -11.81 -9.60 -13.66
C ARG A 79 -10.29 -9.44 -13.81
N SER A 80 -9.84 -8.37 -14.45
CA SER A 80 -8.40 -8.03 -14.53
C SER A 80 -7.83 -7.75 -13.15
N GLY A 81 -8.59 -7.05 -12.30
CA GLY A 81 -8.21 -6.69 -10.94
C GLY A 81 -7.89 -7.89 -10.07
N TYR A 82 -8.59 -9.01 -10.25
CA TYR A 82 -8.29 -10.25 -9.53
C TYR A 82 -6.84 -10.71 -9.77
N TYR A 83 -6.41 -10.78 -11.03
CA TYR A 83 -5.06 -11.20 -11.37
C TYR A 83 -4.03 -10.14 -10.98
N ILE A 84 -4.32 -8.87 -11.22
CA ILE A 84 -3.45 -7.75 -10.88
C ILE A 84 -3.15 -7.75 -9.37
N ARG A 85 -4.14 -7.98 -8.51
CA ARG A 85 -3.98 -8.08 -7.05
C ARG A 85 -3.27 -9.37 -6.64
N LYS A 86 -3.62 -10.51 -7.25
CA LYS A 86 -2.99 -11.81 -6.97
C LYS A 86 -1.48 -11.76 -7.13
N TYR A 87 -0.99 -11.06 -8.17
CA TYR A 87 0.44 -10.92 -8.46
C TYR A 87 1.04 -9.62 -7.92
N LYS A 88 0.29 -8.83 -7.14
CA LYS A 88 0.72 -7.53 -6.58
C LYS A 88 1.12 -6.49 -7.63
N PHE A 89 0.68 -6.64 -8.88
CA PHE A 89 0.96 -5.68 -9.95
C PHE A 89 0.25 -4.34 -9.72
N ASP A 90 -0.84 -4.32 -8.94
CA ASP A 90 -1.53 -3.08 -8.58
C ASP A 90 -0.63 -2.08 -7.86
N GLU A 91 0.41 -2.53 -7.19
CA GLU A 91 1.30 -1.66 -6.40
C GLU A 91 2.52 -1.14 -7.17
N ILE A 92 2.82 -1.67 -8.38
CA ILE A 92 3.96 -1.22 -9.19
C ILE A 92 3.96 0.30 -9.45
N PRO A 93 2.82 1.00 -9.69
CA PRO A 93 2.81 2.44 -9.87
C PRO A 93 3.32 3.25 -8.67
N GLN A 94 3.44 2.65 -7.48
CA GLN A 94 4.05 3.30 -6.32
C GLN A 94 5.53 3.64 -6.54
N LEU A 95 6.21 3.03 -7.51
CA LEU A 95 7.55 3.46 -7.93
C LEU A 95 7.58 4.93 -8.35
N ILE A 96 6.47 5.47 -8.86
CA ILE A 96 6.33 6.91 -9.14
C ILE A 96 6.30 7.70 -7.82
N ASN A 97 5.58 7.23 -6.80
CA ASN A 97 5.58 7.87 -5.48
C ASN A 97 6.99 7.84 -4.84
N VAL A 98 7.75 6.77 -5.06
CA VAL A 98 9.17 6.71 -4.63
C VAL A 98 9.99 7.76 -5.38
N LEU A 99 9.87 7.83 -6.70
CA LEU A 99 10.65 8.74 -7.53
C LEU A 99 10.41 10.21 -7.17
N ILE A 100 9.15 10.61 -6.92
CA ILE A 100 8.80 11.99 -6.53
C ILE A 100 9.08 12.30 -5.06
N GLY A 101 9.28 11.29 -4.21
CA GLY A 101 9.73 11.46 -2.82
C GLY A 101 8.66 11.31 -1.75
N ASP A 102 7.44 10.95 -2.11
CA ASP A 102 6.37 10.64 -1.15
C ASP A 102 6.67 9.34 -0.40
N MET A 103 7.31 8.38 -1.08
CA MET A 103 7.61 7.05 -0.56
C MET A 103 9.10 6.68 -0.69
N SER A 104 9.45 5.54 -0.14
CA SER A 104 10.71 4.82 -0.28
C SER A 104 10.44 3.41 -0.79
N LEU A 105 11.43 2.69 -1.29
CA LEU A 105 11.29 1.27 -1.63
C LEU A 105 11.02 0.44 -0.39
N VAL A 106 11.72 0.72 0.71
CA VAL A 106 11.59 0.03 1.99
C VAL A 106 11.23 1.03 3.09
N GLY A 107 10.19 0.72 3.85
CA GLY A 107 9.71 1.56 4.97
C GLY A 107 8.33 1.11 5.43
N PRO A 108 7.81 1.64 6.54
CA PRO A 108 6.47 1.33 7.05
C PRO A 108 5.40 1.52 5.97
N ARG A 109 4.46 0.57 5.86
CA ARG A 109 3.36 0.71 4.90
C ARG A 109 2.47 1.91 5.25
N PRO A 110 2.14 2.79 4.29
CA PRO A 110 1.32 3.97 4.60
C PRO A 110 -0.12 3.57 4.89
N GLU A 111 -0.65 4.11 6.00
CA GLU A 111 -2.01 3.81 6.46
C GLU A 111 -2.99 4.93 6.06
N VAL A 112 -4.30 4.62 6.04
CA VAL A 112 -5.36 5.63 5.86
C VAL A 112 -5.50 6.46 7.12
N ARG A 113 -5.90 7.73 6.98
CA ARG A 113 -6.08 8.66 8.10
C ARG A 113 -7.01 8.11 9.18
N TYR A 114 -8.04 7.39 8.79
CA TYR A 114 -8.99 6.76 9.70
C TYR A 114 -8.28 5.90 10.76
N TYR A 115 -7.39 4.98 10.33
CA TYR A 115 -6.67 4.10 11.25
C TYR A 115 -5.53 4.80 11.99
N VAL A 116 -4.88 5.79 11.38
CA VAL A 116 -3.85 6.60 12.08
C VAL A 116 -4.43 7.35 13.27
N ASN A 117 -5.70 7.71 13.25
CA ASN A 117 -6.36 8.37 14.38
C ASN A 117 -6.50 7.48 15.63
N TYR A 118 -6.31 6.17 15.51
CA TYR A 118 -6.24 5.24 16.64
C TYR A 118 -4.84 5.09 17.23
N TRP A 119 -3.82 5.71 16.60
CA TRP A 119 -2.43 5.59 17.05
C TRP A 119 -2.15 6.45 18.28
N THR A 120 -1.35 5.90 19.20
CA THR A 120 -0.82 6.65 20.35
C THR A 120 0.27 7.62 19.92
N SER A 121 0.64 8.55 20.81
CA SER A 121 1.74 9.50 20.56
C SER A 121 3.07 8.77 20.25
N GLU A 122 3.34 7.65 20.91
CA GLU A 122 4.52 6.82 20.65
C GLU A 122 4.45 6.16 19.25
N GLN A 123 3.30 5.64 18.89
CA GLN A 123 3.09 5.01 17.58
C GLN A 123 3.21 6.00 16.42
N MET A 124 2.97 7.28 16.64
CA MET A 124 3.13 8.34 15.64
C MET A 124 4.58 8.48 15.16
N HIS A 125 5.59 7.99 15.89
CA HIS A 125 6.98 7.93 15.45
C HIS A 125 7.20 7.08 14.19
N VAL A 126 6.27 6.18 13.86
CA VAL A 126 6.26 5.49 12.56
C VAL A 126 6.26 6.49 11.39
N LEU A 127 5.70 7.68 11.58
CA LEU A 127 5.62 8.73 10.56
C LEU A 127 6.87 9.62 10.46
N ASP A 128 7.91 9.37 11.24
CA ASP A 128 9.18 10.11 11.16
C ASP A 128 10.00 9.72 9.92
N VAL A 129 9.69 8.58 9.30
CA VAL A 129 10.33 8.10 8.07
C VAL A 129 9.36 8.13 6.88
N ARG A 130 9.91 8.01 5.65
CA ARG A 130 9.06 7.81 4.47
C ARG A 130 8.41 6.43 4.48
N PRO A 131 7.12 6.32 4.16
CA PRO A 131 6.46 5.04 3.98
C PRO A 131 7.10 4.25 2.83
N GLY A 132 7.04 2.91 2.91
CA GLY A 132 7.62 2.01 1.92
C GLY A 132 6.60 1.34 1.00
N ILE A 133 7.08 0.83 -0.14
CA ILE A 133 6.36 -0.15 -0.96
C ILE A 133 6.36 -1.51 -0.26
N THR A 134 7.51 -1.88 0.29
CA THR A 134 7.69 -3.11 1.06
C THR A 134 8.16 -2.81 2.48
N ASP A 135 7.83 -3.70 3.41
CA ASP A 135 8.12 -3.58 4.83
C ASP A 135 8.14 -4.96 5.51
N PRO A 136 8.76 -5.10 6.71
CA PRO A 136 8.80 -6.35 7.45
C PRO A 136 7.41 -6.90 7.82
N ALA A 137 6.45 -6.02 8.13
CA ALA A 137 5.11 -6.43 8.50
C ALA A 137 4.35 -7.05 7.32
N SER A 138 4.53 -6.53 6.10
CA SER A 138 3.93 -7.12 4.89
C SER A 138 4.43 -8.55 4.62
N ILE A 139 5.64 -8.89 5.04
CA ILE A 139 6.17 -10.26 4.95
C ILE A 139 5.50 -11.15 6.00
N LYS A 140 5.45 -10.70 7.26
CA LYS A 140 4.84 -11.44 8.38
C LYS A 140 3.33 -11.66 8.15
N PHE A 141 2.63 -10.64 7.69
CA PHE A 141 1.17 -10.64 7.48
C PHE A 141 0.77 -10.82 6.01
N ARG A 142 1.54 -11.60 5.24
CA ARG A 142 1.21 -11.89 3.82
C ARG A 142 -0.19 -12.51 3.64
N ASN A 143 -0.70 -13.20 4.66
CA ASN A 143 -2.01 -13.85 4.69
C ASN A 143 -3.06 -13.02 5.45
N GLU A 144 -2.88 -11.71 5.59
CA GLU A 144 -3.78 -10.80 6.33
C GLU A 144 -5.25 -10.97 5.92
N ASN A 145 -5.53 -11.04 4.62
CA ASN A 145 -6.89 -11.20 4.11
C ASN A 145 -7.57 -12.49 4.62
N GLU A 146 -6.81 -13.59 4.74
CA GLU A 146 -7.33 -14.86 5.26
C GLU A 146 -7.58 -14.79 6.78
N LEU A 147 -6.73 -14.06 7.51
CA LEU A 147 -6.93 -13.81 8.94
C LEU A 147 -8.18 -12.98 9.18
N MET A 148 -8.37 -11.94 8.37
CA MET A 148 -9.54 -11.06 8.42
C MET A 148 -10.83 -11.79 8.07
N GLU A 149 -10.80 -12.70 7.10
CA GLU A 149 -11.96 -13.50 6.67
C GLU A 149 -12.45 -14.45 7.77
N LYS A 150 -11.55 -14.93 8.63
CA LYS A 150 -11.86 -15.83 9.75
C LYS A 150 -12.29 -15.12 11.03
N ALA A 151 -12.12 -13.82 11.12
CA ALA A 151 -12.46 -13.05 12.30
C ALA A 151 -13.96 -12.76 12.37
N GLU A 152 -14.57 -12.90 13.56
CA GLU A 152 -15.99 -12.56 13.81
C GLU A 152 -16.26 -11.07 13.59
N ALA A 153 -15.32 -10.19 14.00
CA ALA A 153 -15.37 -8.75 13.82
C ALA A 153 -14.07 -8.28 13.11
N PRO A 154 -14.00 -8.35 11.75
CA PRO A 154 -12.78 -8.10 11.01
C PRO A 154 -12.11 -6.75 11.28
N GLU A 155 -12.89 -5.67 11.38
CA GLU A 155 -12.34 -4.33 11.61
C GLU A 155 -11.75 -4.18 13.01
N ASP A 156 -12.43 -4.69 14.03
CA ASP A 156 -11.93 -4.69 15.41
C ASP A 156 -10.68 -5.56 15.54
N TYR A 157 -10.66 -6.71 14.88
CA TYR A 157 -9.49 -7.58 14.84
C TYR A 157 -8.30 -6.90 14.14
N TYR A 158 -8.57 -6.16 13.06
CA TYR A 158 -7.53 -5.37 12.41
C TYR A 158 -6.96 -4.31 13.36
N ILE A 159 -7.81 -3.49 13.97
CA ILE A 159 -7.39 -2.36 14.82
C ILE A 159 -6.65 -2.85 16.07
N ASN A 160 -7.20 -3.88 16.75
CA ASN A 160 -6.72 -4.28 18.06
C ASN A 160 -5.59 -5.32 18.02
N VAL A 161 -5.45 -6.06 16.92
CA VAL A 161 -4.47 -7.13 16.81
C VAL A 161 -3.47 -6.88 15.67
N ILE A 162 -3.94 -6.88 14.41
CA ILE A 162 -3.03 -6.84 13.26
C ILE A 162 -2.29 -5.51 13.21
N MET A 163 -3.01 -4.40 13.32
CA MET A 163 -2.41 -3.06 13.26
C MET A 163 -1.40 -2.84 14.38
N GLN A 164 -1.69 -3.29 15.60
CA GLN A 164 -0.79 -3.15 16.74
C GLN A 164 0.54 -3.92 16.53
N GLU A 165 0.45 -5.14 16.03
CA GLU A 165 1.64 -5.94 15.71
C GLU A 165 2.46 -5.34 14.54
N LYS A 166 1.78 -4.81 13.52
CA LYS A 166 2.46 -4.09 12.42
C LYS A 166 3.19 -2.85 12.92
N ILE A 167 2.55 -2.06 13.79
CA ILE A 167 3.15 -0.85 14.36
C ILE A 167 4.41 -1.18 15.16
N LYS A 168 4.45 -2.26 15.94
CA LYS A 168 5.65 -2.70 16.64
C LYS A 168 6.82 -2.92 15.67
N LEU A 169 6.57 -3.67 14.57
CA LEU A 169 7.58 -3.91 13.53
C LEU A 169 8.01 -2.62 12.81
N TYR A 170 7.10 -1.67 12.67
CA TYR A 170 7.41 -0.37 12.07
C TYR A 170 8.27 0.49 13.00
N LEU A 171 8.00 0.48 14.31
CA LEU A 171 8.84 1.19 15.29
C LEU A 171 10.25 0.59 15.35
N GLU A 172 10.37 -0.74 15.39
CA GLU A 172 11.67 -1.42 15.28
C GLU A 172 12.44 -1.01 14.02
N TYR A 173 11.72 -0.90 12.88
CA TYR A 173 12.33 -0.41 11.65
C TYR A 173 12.79 1.04 11.78
N VAL A 174 11.99 1.94 12.39
CA VAL A 174 12.33 3.36 12.56
C VAL A 174 13.57 3.53 13.43
N GLU A 175 13.64 2.81 14.54
CA GLU A 175 14.81 2.80 15.45
C GLU A 175 16.08 2.37 14.73
N ASN A 176 16.00 1.29 13.92
CA ASN A 176 17.13 0.76 13.18
C ASN A 176 17.46 1.56 11.91
N ALA A 177 16.50 2.29 11.34
CA ALA A 177 16.69 3.08 10.12
C ALA A 177 17.57 4.33 10.34
N SER A 178 17.82 4.74 11.59
CA SER A 178 18.71 5.84 11.91
C SER A 178 20.17 5.59 11.51
N PHE A 179 20.53 4.34 11.14
CA PHE A 179 21.87 3.94 10.70
C PHE A 179 22.10 4.03 9.17
N TRP A 180 21.12 4.45 8.36
CA TRP A 180 21.21 4.56 6.90
C TRP A 180 21.01 6.03 6.46
#